data_87c4dda1ba489284d104669c3d4658be
#
_entry.id   87c4dda1ba489284d104669c3d4658be
#
_cell.length_a   1.000
_cell.length_b   1.000
_cell.length_c   1.000
_cell.angle_alpha   90.00
_cell.angle_beta   90.00
_cell.angle_gamma   90.00
#
_symmetry.space_group_name_H-M   'P 1'
#
loop_
_entity.id
_entity.type
_entity.pdbx_description
1 polymer ?
#
loop_
_entity_poly.entity_id
_entity_poly.type
_entity_poly.pdbx_seq_one_letter_code
_entity_poly.pdbx_strand_id
1 'polypeptide(L)'
;MSKVMYRSDDSYVSCRAGIYYYIRRVPYDVRQHYASKRLSFSLKTKSYAGAVRAAQSVTQRLEDYWLGLRLQDMDIPTIHLVKTNHV
;
A
#
# COMPACT_ATOMS: atom_id res chain seq x y z
N MET A 1 23.58 5.91 7.13
CA MET A 1 23.23 5.75 7.04
C MET A 1 22.53 5.39 6.80
N SER A 2 22.27 5.57 6.69
CA SER A 2 21.57 5.32 6.50
C SER A 2 20.76 5.26 6.46
N LYS A 3 20.66 5.34 6.48
CA LYS A 3 19.87 5.32 6.36
C LYS A 3 18.97 5.39 6.45
N VAL A 4 18.95 5.59 6.66
CA VAL A 4 18.17 5.84 6.68
C VAL A 4 17.24 5.76 6.12
N MET A 5 17.04 5.95 5.62
CA MET A 5 16.26 5.98 4.99
C MET A 5 15.41 5.26 4.92
N TYR A 6 15.39 4.63 4.98
CA TYR A 6 14.45 3.97 4.76
C TYR A 6 13.58 4.03 5.66
N ARG A 7 13.65 4.45 6.64
CA ARG A 7 12.73 4.51 7.46
C ARG A 7 11.69 5.33 7.08
N SER A 8 11.88 6.42 6.63
CA SER A 8 10.85 7.30 6.18
C SER A 8 10.20 6.70 4.99
N ASP A 9 10.94 6.00 4.23
CA ASP A 9 10.36 5.38 3.10
C ASP A 9 9.37 4.37 3.50
N ASP A 10 9.64 3.67 4.57
CA ASP A 10 8.77 2.65 4.99
C ASP A 10 7.45 3.17 5.46
N SER A 11 7.44 4.36 5.97
CA SER A 11 6.21 4.86 6.53
C SER A 11 5.29 5.47 5.51
N TYR A 12 5.83 5.99 4.41
CA TYR A 12 5.05 6.68 3.38
C TYR A 12 4.23 7.83 3.96
N VAL A 13 4.71 8.43 5.04
CA VAL A 13 3.99 9.49 5.72
C VAL A 13 4.57 10.84 5.35
N SER A 14 3.70 11.80 5.06
CA SER A 14 4.09 13.15 4.74
C SER A 14 3.22 14.11 5.51
N CYS A 15 3.78 15.22 5.96
CA CYS A 15 3.03 16.19 6.74
C CYS A 15 2.81 17.46 5.93
N ARG A 16 1.57 17.95 5.89
CA ARG A 16 1.23 19.19 5.25
C ARG A 16 0.29 19.95 6.12
N ALA A 17 0.67 21.18 6.44
CA ALA A 17 -0.17 22.04 7.25
C ALA A 17 -0.61 21.34 8.53
N GLY A 18 0.29 20.58 9.14
CA GLY A 18 0.00 19.95 10.42
C GLY A 18 -0.79 18.66 10.34
N ILE A 19 -1.16 18.25 9.16
CA ILE A 19 -1.92 17.01 8.98
C ILE A 19 -1.07 16.02 8.21
N TYR A 20 -1.15 14.76 8.59
CA TYR A 20 -0.34 13.73 7.97
C TYR A 20 -1.10 13.04 6.85
N TYR A 21 -0.37 12.76 5.77
CA TYR A 21 -0.92 12.11 4.59
C TYR A 21 -0.14 10.84 4.29
N TYR A 22 -0.81 9.88 3.68
CA TYR A 22 -0.17 8.70 3.16
C TYR A 22 0.10 8.97 1.69
N ILE A 23 1.36 8.89 1.29
CA ILE A 23 1.74 9.15 -0.10
C ILE A 23 2.62 8.02 -0.56
N ARG A 24 2.22 7.34 -1.61
CA ARG A 24 2.97 6.20 -2.08
C ARG A 24 2.77 6.02 -3.57
N ARG A 25 3.86 5.71 -4.25
CA ARG A 25 3.79 5.44 -5.66
C ARG A 25 3.20 4.06 -5.88
N VAL A 26 2.32 3.93 -6.83
CA VAL A 26 1.73 2.64 -7.16
C VAL A 26 2.78 1.82 -7.91
N PRO A 27 3.04 0.57 -7.51
CA PRO A 27 4.00 -0.26 -8.22
C PRO A 27 3.62 -0.41 -9.68
N TYR A 28 4.62 -0.39 -10.54
CA TYR A 28 4.39 -0.38 -11.96
C TYR A 28 3.50 -1.54 -12.42
N ASP A 29 3.71 -2.71 -11.87
CA ASP A 29 3.02 -3.91 -12.33
C ASP A 29 1.53 -3.95 -11.97
N VAL A 30 1.07 -3.09 -11.06
CA VAL A 30 -0.37 -3.01 -10.78
C VAL A 30 -0.94 -1.66 -11.14
N ARG A 31 -0.14 -0.82 -11.78
CA ARG A 31 -0.56 0.54 -12.12
C ARG A 31 -1.75 0.57 -13.06
N GLN A 32 -1.92 -0.46 -13.86
CA GLN A 32 -3.03 -0.49 -14.79
C GLN A 32 -4.39 -0.52 -14.09
N HIS A 33 -4.40 -0.86 -12.82
CA HIS A 33 -5.64 -0.90 -12.06
C HIS A 33 -5.97 0.44 -11.41
N TYR A 34 -5.16 1.46 -11.65
CA TYR A 34 -5.33 2.75 -11.01
C TYR A 34 -5.38 3.88 -12.02
N ALA A 35 -6.14 4.90 -11.69
CA ALA A 35 -6.18 6.07 -12.55
C ALA A 35 -4.97 6.96 -12.35
N SER A 36 -4.30 6.84 -11.22
CA SER A 36 -3.17 7.68 -10.88
C SER A 36 -1.95 6.84 -10.58
N LYS A 37 -0.79 7.41 -10.82
CA LYS A 37 0.46 6.71 -10.55
C LYS A 37 0.84 6.76 -9.08
N ARG A 38 0.13 7.52 -8.30
CA ARG A 38 0.48 7.73 -6.91
C ARG A 38 -0.76 7.83 -6.06
N LEU A 39 -0.70 7.22 -4.89
CA LEU A 39 -1.77 7.32 -3.92
C LEU A 39 -1.44 8.45 -2.97
N SER A 40 -2.44 9.24 -2.63
CA SER A 40 -2.25 10.34 -1.70
C SER A 40 -3.58 10.59 -1.00
N PHE A 41 -3.61 10.41 0.31
CA PHE A 41 -4.83 10.70 1.06
C PHE A 41 -4.48 10.99 2.51
N SER A 42 -5.39 11.68 3.18
CA SER A 42 -5.19 12.10 4.55
C SER A 42 -5.30 10.93 5.52
N LEU A 43 -4.40 10.90 6.49
CA LEU A 43 -4.49 9.92 7.56
C LEU A 43 -5.33 10.47 8.70
N LYS A 44 -5.80 11.71 8.54
CA LYS A 44 -6.75 12.32 9.47
C LYS A 44 -6.26 12.38 10.90
N THR A 45 -4.98 12.68 11.07
CA THR A 45 -4.42 12.82 12.40
C THR A 45 -3.33 13.88 12.38
N LYS A 46 -3.15 14.51 13.51
CA LYS A 46 -2.08 15.47 13.69
C LYS A 46 -0.96 14.88 14.54
N SER A 47 -1.08 13.62 14.89
CA SER A 47 -0.08 12.93 15.70
C SER A 47 0.81 12.10 14.80
N TYR A 48 2.11 12.33 14.89
CA TYR A 48 3.05 11.57 14.07
C TYR A 48 2.99 10.09 14.40
N ALA A 49 2.97 9.75 15.70
CA ALA A 49 2.92 8.36 16.09
C ALA A 49 1.65 7.68 15.58
N GLY A 50 0.53 8.40 15.66
CA GLY A 50 -0.72 7.87 15.14
C GLY A 50 -0.68 7.70 13.63
N ALA A 51 -0.04 8.65 12.95
CA ALA A 51 0.08 8.58 11.50
C ALA A 51 0.92 7.38 11.08
N VAL A 52 2.00 7.12 11.79
CA VAL A 52 2.86 5.99 11.45
C VAL A 52 2.11 4.67 11.62
N ARG A 53 1.37 4.54 12.72
CA ARG A 53 0.60 3.33 12.94
C ARG A 53 -0.47 3.14 11.88
N ALA A 54 -1.17 4.22 11.55
CA ALA A 54 -2.19 4.15 10.52
C ALA A 54 -1.57 3.80 9.17
N ALA A 55 -0.42 4.38 8.87
CA ALA A 55 0.26 4.11 7.61
C ALA A 55 0.70 2.65 7.53
N GLN A 56 1.13 2.08 8.63
CA GLN A 56 1.53 0.68 8.63
C GLN A 56 0.34 -0.22 8.30
N SER A 57 -0.81 0.12 8.84
CA SER A 57 -2.01 -0.64 8.55
C SER A 57 -2.41 -0.50 7.07
N VAL A 58 -2.32 0.72 6.55
CA VAL A 58 -2.62 0.95 5.15
C VAL A 58 -1.65 0.17 4.26
N THR A 59 -0.37 0.20 4.62
CA THR A 59 0.64 -0.49 3.83
C THR A 59 0.34 -1.98 3.76
N GLN A 60 -0.02 -2.57 4.90
CA GLN A 60 -0.33 -4.00 4.92
C GLN A 60 -1.51 -4.32 4.00
N ARG A 61 -2.54 -3.51 4.06
CA ARG A 61 -3.71 -3.74 3.23
C ARG A 61 -3.40 -3.57 1.76
N LEU A 62 -2.58 -2.58 1.43
CA LEU A 62 -2.21 -2.36 0.04
C LEU A 62 -1.36 -3.52 -0.49
N GLU A 63 -0.42 -4.00 0.32
CA GLU A 63 0.41 -5.11 -0.12
C GLU A 63 -0.45 -6.35 -0.37
N ASP A 64 -1.40 -6.60 0.52
CA ASP A 64 -2.29 -7.74 0.34
C ASP A 64 -3.16 -7.58 -0.90
N TYR A 65 -3.68 -6.38 -1.11
CA TYR A 65 -4.53 -6.11 -2.25
C TYR A 65 -3.75 -6.25 -3.55
N TRP A 66 -2.54 -5.69 -3.58
CA TRP A 66 -1.72 -5.77 -4.77
C TRP A 66 -1.29 -7.20 -5.08
N LEU A 67 -1.04 -7.98 -4.04
CA LEU A 67 -0.74 -9.38 -4.27
C LEU A 67 -1.91 -10.06 -4.95
N GLY A 68 -3.12 -9.76 -4.49
CA GLY A 68 -4.32 -10.32 -5.12
C GLY A 68 -4.44 -9.92 -6.57
N LEU A 69 -4.14 -8.65 -6.88
CA LEU A 69 -4.19 -8.19 -8.26
C LEU A 69 -3.17 -8.90 -9.14
N ARG A 70 -1.97 -9.10 -8.59
CA ARG A 70 -0.92 -9.79 -9.35
C ARG A 70 -1.30 -11.22 -9.64
N LEU A 71 -1.90 -11.89 -8.66
CA LEU A 71 -2.36 -13.26 -8.87
C LEU A 71 -3.46 -13.32 -9.90
N GLN A 72 -4.32 -12.31 -9.88
CA GLN A 72 -5.41 -12.25 -10.83
C GLN A 72 -4.89 -12.06 -12.25
N ASP A 73 -3.83 -11.28 -12.40
CA ASP A 73 -3.25 -11.01 -13.70
C ASP A 73 -2.43 -12.17 -14.24
N MET A 74 -2.07 -13.09 -13.37
CA MET A 74 -1.27 -14.23 -13.77
C MET A 74 -2.17 -15.37 -14.16
N ASP A 75 -2.56 -15.70 -15.08
CA ASP A 75 -3.43 -16.76 -15.48
C ASP A 75 -2.85 -18.11 -15.06
N ILE A 76 -2.96 -18.45 -13.82
CA ILE A 76 -2.41 -19.72 -13.34
C ILE A 76 -3.50 -20.70 -12.96
N PRO A 77 -3.31 -21.96 -13.29
CA PRO A 77 -4.33 -22.98 -13.03
C PRO A 77 -4.65 -23.18 -11.55
N THR A 78 -3.72 -22.88 -10.69
CA THR A 78 -3.95 -23.09 -9.28
C THR A 78 -5.08 -22.23 -8.73
N ILE A 79 -5.49 -21.23 -9.47
CA ILE A 79 -6.62 -20.43 -9.06
C ILE A 79 -7.85 -21.29 -8.94
N HIS A 80 -7.97 -22.27 -9.79
CA HIS A 80 -9.10 -23.16 -9.74
C HIS A 80 -9.06 -24.02 -8.49
N LEU A 81 -7.85 -24.35 -8.06
CA LEU A 81 -7.71 -25.13 -6.87
C LEU A 81 -8.15 -24.36 -5.65
N VAL A 82 -7.89 -23.08 -5.65
CA VAL A 82 -8.31 -22.25 -4.55
C VAL A 82 -9.81 -22.25 -4.45
N LYS A 83 -10.48 -22.12 -5.55
CA LYS A 83 -11.92 -22.14 -5.55
C LYS A 83 -12.44 -23.45 -5.04
N THR A 84 -11.80 -24.52 -5.45
CA THR A 84 -12.22 -25.84 -5.03
C THR A 84 -12.08 -25.99 -3.54
N ASN A 85 -11.02 -25.46 -3.00
CA ASN A 85 -10.78 -25.57 -1.58
C ASN A 85 -11.80 -24.88 -0.76
N HIS A 86 -12.50 -23.97 -1.35
CA HIS A 86 -13.49 -23.25 -0.66
C HIS A 86 -14.74 -24.04 -0.46
N VAL A 87 -14.88 -25.06 -1.11
CA VAL A 87 -16.08 -25.89 -1.00
C VAL A 87 -16.13 -26.82 0.21
#